data_30e749a68fdf957a98140324b3ea7f7e
#
_entry.id   30e749a68fdf957a98140324b3ea7f7e
#
_cell.length_a   1.000
_cell.length_b   1.000
_cell.length_c   1.000
_cell.angle_alpha   90.00
_cell.angle_beta   90.00
_cell.angle_gamma   90.00
#
_symmetry.space_group_name_H-M   'P 1'
#
loop_
_entity.id
_entity.type
_entity.pdbx_description
1 polymer ?
#
loop_
_entity_poly.entity_id
_entity_poly.type
_entity_poly.pdbx_seq_one_letter_code
_entity_poly.pdbx_strand_id
1 'polypeptide(L)'
;LHDMEKLNEIEAGTDGIATGYSFEGQMLGHIVQGVKMLDRVTEELGFPREKAIMLEHMILAHHYEPEYGSPKKPLFPEAEVLHYLDILDARMFDMQAALENTEPGQFSEKVRTLDNRRLYKPAFAGAALADAQQVQSHST
;
A
#
# COMPACT_ATOMS: atom_id res chain seq x y z
N LEU A 1 5.24 -2.93 -6.34
CA LEU A 1 5.06 -3.56 -7.67
C LEU A 1 3.65 -4.13 -7.86
N HIS A 2 3.03 -4.75 -6.84
CA HIS A 2 1.67 -5.32 -6.93
C HIS A 2 0.61 -4.27 -7.33
N ASP A 3 0.83 -3.02 -6.98
CA ASP A 3 -0.04 -1.87 -7.22
C ASP A 3 0.43 -0.95 -8.36
N MET A 4 1.43 -1.34 -9.14
CA MET A 4 2.05 -0.47 -10.15
C MET A 4 1.04 0.02 -11.20
N GLU A 5 0.07 -0.80 -11.56
CA GLU A 5 -0.95 -0.45 -12.52
C GLU A 5 -2.01 0.54 -11.99
N LYS A 6 -1.98 0.91 -10.72
CA LYS A 6 -2.74 2.08 -10.22
C LYS A 6 -2.34 3.38 -10.92
N LEU A 7 -1.10 3.46 -11.43
CA LEU A 7 -0.63 4.58 -12.24
C LEU A 7 -1.35 4.68 -13.58
N ASN A 8 -1.83 3.57 -14.12
CA ASN A 8 -2.62 3.50 -15.35
C ASN A 8 -4.12 3.47 -15.08
N GLU A 9 -4.52 3.06 -13.87
CA GLU A 9 -5.91 3.03 -13.42
C GLU A 9 -6.43 4.44 -13.09
N ILE A 10 -5.59 5.26 -12.44
CA ILE A 10 -5.99 6.56 -11.87
C ILE A 10 -5.43 7.68 -12.73
N GLU A 11 -6.31 8.58 -13.19
CA GLU A 11 -5.91 9.84 -13.81
C GLU A 11 -5.59 10.87 -12.72
N ALA A 12 -4.43 11.49 -12.80
CA ALA A 12 -4.01 12.54 -11.88
C ALA A 12 -3.68 13.84 -12.65
N GLY A 13 -4.01 14.96 -12.03
CA GLY A 13 -3.61 16.27 -12.51
C GLY A 13 -2.10 16.51 -12.36
N THR A 14 -1.61 17.61 -12.89
CA THR A 14 -0.20 18.02 -12.76
C THR A 14 0.24 18.29 -11.32
N ASP A 15 -0.71 18.45 -10.42
CA ASP A 15 -0.56 18.60 -8.98
C ASP A 15 -0.51 17.24 -8.23
N GLY A 16 -0.63 16.13 -8.95
CA GLY A 16 -0.66 14.78 -8.37
C GLY A 16 -1.99 14.39 -7.71
N ILE A 17 -3.01 15.23 -7.80
CA ILE A 17 -4.34 14.93 -7.26
C ILE A 17 -5.10 14.06 -8.25
N ALA A 18 -5.67 12.94 -7.75
CA ALA A 18 -6.51 12.06 -8.54
C ALA A 18 -7.76 12.81 -9.04
N THR A 19 -7.96 12.81 -10.35
CA THR A 19 -9.10 13.47 -11.00
C THR A 19 -10.17 12.50 -11.46
N GLY A 20 -9.83 11.23 -11.61
CA GLY A 20 -10.75 10.18 -12.04
C GLY A 20 -10.06 8.86 -12.30
N TYR A 21 -10.74 7.99 -13.00
CA TYR A 21 -10.22 6.72 -13.48
C TYR A 21 -10.11 6.77 -15.01
N SER A 22 -9.04 6.18 -15.55
CA SER A 22 -8.93 5.94 -16.99
C SER A 22 -10.04 4.99 -17.45
N PHE A 23 -10.28 4.95 -18.76
CA PHE A 23 -11.24 3.99 -19.33
C PHE A 23 -10.86 2.55 -18.99
N GLU A 24 -9.60 2.19 -19.15
CA GLU A 24 -9.10 0.85 -18.82
C GLU A 24 -9.15 0.59 -17.31
N GLY A 25 -8.89 1.61 -16.49
CA GLY A 25 -9.02 1.53 -15.04
C GLY A 25 -10.45 1.19 -14.60
N GLN A 26 -11.44 1.88 -15.17
CA GLN A 26 -12.85 1.59 -14.88
C GLN A 26 -13.30 0.20 -15.36
N MET A 27 -12.81 -0.24 -16.52
CA MET A 27 -13.24 -1.50 -17.13
C MET A 27 -12.54 -2.74 -16.53
N LEU A 28 -11.27 -2.62 -16.16
CA LEU A 28 -10.45 -3.76 -15.77
C LEU A 28 -9.90 -3.68 -14.35
N GLY A 29 -9.68 -2.48 -13.82
CA GLY A 29 -8.99 -2.24 -12.56
C GLY A 29 -7.49 -2.59 -12.62
N HIS A 30 -6.71 -2.10 -11.64
CA HIS A 30 -5.26 -2.30 -11.58
C HIS A 30 -4.83 -3.77 -11.44
N ILE A 31 -5.64 -4.60 -10.78
CA ILE A 31 -5.33 -6.02 -10.58
C ILE A 31 -5.23 -6.75 -11.92
N VAL A 32 -6.26 -6.62 -12.77
CA VAL A 32 -6.28 -7.28 -14.07
C VAL A 32 -5.22 -6.69 -15.00
N GLN A 33 -5.04 -5.38 -14.98
CA GLN A 33 -3.98 -4.72 -15.75
C GLN A 33 -2.59 -5.20 -15.30
N GLY A 34 -2.37 -5.35 -13.97
CA GLY A 34 -1.13 -5.86 -13.40
C GLY A 34 -0.81 -7.29 -13.83
N VAL A 35 -1.81 -8.18 -13.83
CA VAL A 35 -1.63 -9.55 -14.34
C VAL A 35 -1.27 -9.54 -15.82
N LYS A 36 -1.97 -8.77 -16.66
CA LYS A 36 -1.67 -8.64 -18.11
C LYS A 36 -0.26 -8.11 -18.37
N MET A 37 0.15 -7.08 -17.63
CA MET A 37 1.47 -6.50 -17.75
C MET A 37 2.54 -7.52 -17.36
N LEU A 38 2.36 -8.22 -16.26
CA LEU A 38 3.32 -9.21 -15.78
C LEU A 38 3.43 -10.43 -16.72
N ASP A 39 2.31 -10.94 -17.24
CA ASP A 39 2.30 -12.04 -18.22
C ASP A 39 3.15 -11.66 -19.46
N ARG A 40 2.91 -10.49 -20.03
CA ARG A 40 3.69 -9.99 -21.18
C ARG A 40 5.19 -9.88 -20.87
N VAL A 41 5.55 -9.25 -19.75
CA VAL A 41 6.95 -9.03 -19.40
C VAL A 41 7.67 -10.35 -19.10
N THR A 42 7.02 -11.27 -18.42
CA THR A 42 7.61 -12.57 -18.11
C THR A 42 7.78 -13.45 -19.37
N GLU A 43 6.87 -13.34 -20.34
CA GLU A 43 6.99 -13.99 -21.64
C GLU A 43 8.16 -13.40 -22.45
N GLU A 44 8.26 -12.07 -22.57
CA GLU A 44 9.36 -11.37 -23.27
C GLU A 44 10.74 -11.71 -22.68
N LEU A 45 10.83 -11.90 -21.37
CA LEU A 45 12.06 -12.24 -20.68
C LEU A 45 12.38 -13.74 -20.68
N GLY A 46 11.51 -14.58 -21.20
CA GLY A 46 11.65 -16.04 -21.13
C GLY A 46 11.66 -16.56 -19.69
N PHE A 47 10.90 -15.90 -18.81
CA PHE A 47 10.84 -16.26 -17.39
C PHE A 47 10.16 -17.62 -17.19
N PRO A 48 10.58 -18.45 -16.20
CA PRO A 48 9.98 -19.76 -15.97
C PRO A 48 8.46 -19.65 -15.72
N ARG A 49 7.66 -20.33 -16.54
CA ARG A 49 6.19 -20.18 -16.57
C ARG A 49 5.52 -20.43 -15.21
N GLU A 50 5.97 -21.42 -14.46
CA GLU A 50 5.43 -21.70 -13.12
C GLU A 50 5.63 -20.49 -12.19
N LYS A 51 6.83 -19.88 -12.19
CA LYS A 51 7.10 -18.70 -11.37
C LYS A 51 6.33 -17.48 -11.85
N ALA A 52 6.12 -17.33 -13.17
CA ALA A 52 5.29 -16.26 -13.73
C ALA A 52 3.85 -16.35 -13.20
N ILE A 53 3.25 -17.56 -13.28
CA ILE A 53 1.89 -17.80 -12.76
C ILE A 53 1.82 -17.53 -11.24
N MET A 54 2.83 -17.89 -10.48
CA MET A 54 2.86 -17.60 -9.04
C MET A 54 2.88 -16.08 -8.78
N LEU A 55 3.66 -15.31 -9.53
CA LEU A 55 3.69 -13.84 -9.42
C LEU A 55 2.36 -13.22 -9.86
N GLU A 56 1.78 -13.69 -10.95
CA GLU A 56 0.44 -13.28 -11.41
C GLU A 56 -0.62 -13.55 -10.33
N HIS A 57 -0.53 -14.73 -9.68
CA HIS A 57 -1.43 -15.08 -8.60
C HIS A 57 -1.26 -14.15 -7.38
N MET A 58 -0.04 -13.75 -7.04
CA MET A 58 0.19 -12.77 -5.96
C MET A 58 -0.53 -11.45 -6.24
N ILE A 59 -0.42 -10.93 -7.48
CA ILE A 59 -1.15 -9.72 -7.89
C ILE A 59 -2.66 -9.96 -7.84
N LEU A 60 -3.13 -11.09 -8.38
CA LEU A 60 -4.56 -11.41 -8.45
C LEU A 60 -5.22 -11.54 -7.07
N ALA A 61 -4.48 -12.01 -6.07
CA ALA A 61 -5.01 -12.39 -4.76
C ALA A 61 -4.74 -11.37 -3.64
N HIS A 62 -3.96 -10.29 -3.89
CA HIS A 62 -3.47 -9.45 -2.80
C HIS A 62 -4.55 -8.70 -2.03
N HIS A 63 -5.71 -8.39 -2.62
CA HIS A 63 -6.84 -7.81 -1.90
C HIS A 63 -7.67 -8.83 -1.11
N TYR A 64 -7.39 -10.13 -1.26
CA TYR A 64 -8.00 -11.26 -0.54
C TYR A 64 -9.48 -11.51 -0.88
N GLU A 65 -10.36 -10.53 -0.71
CA GLU A 65 -11.81 -10.69 -0.88
C GLU A 65 -12.28 -10.19 -2.26
N PRO A 66 -13.29 -10.87 -2.86
CA PRO A 66 -13.85 -10.47 -4.16
C PRO A 66 -14.41 -9.06 -4.18
N GLU A 67 -14.95 -8.59 -3.05
CA GLU A 67 -15.51 -7.24 -2.89
C GLU A 67 -14.45 -6.14 -3.09
N TYR A 68 -13.17 -6.49 -2.91
CA TYR A 68 -12.03 -5.60 -3.15
C TYR A 68 -11.31 -5.89 -4.47
N GLY A 69 -11.89 -6.76 -5.32
CA GLY A 69 -11.41 -7.03 -6.67
C GLY A 69 -10.54 -8.28 -6.84
N SER A 70 -10.23 -9.04 -5.78
CA SER A 70 -9.46 -10.27 -5.87
C SER A 70 -10.37 -11.49 -6.06
N PRO A 71 -10.41 -12.11 -7.26
CA PRO A 71 -11.30 -13.25 -7.51
C PRO A 71 -10.83 -14.56 -6.85
N LYS A 72 -9.63 -14.57 -6.28
CA LYS A 72 -9.00 -15.71 -5.60
C LYS A 72 -8.33 -15.24 -4.33
N LYS A 73 -8.42 -16.08 -3.29
CA LYS A 73 -7.59 -15.93 -2.09
C LYS A 73 -6.17 -16.43 -2.33
N PRO A 74 -5.18 -15.96 -1.55
CA PRO A 74 -3.81 -16.48 -1.61
C PRO A 74 -3.77 -18.01 -1.46
N LEU A 75 -2.98 -18.69 -2.31
CA LEU A 75 -2.88 -20.14 -2.33
C LEU A 75 -1.50 -20.66 -1.89
N PHE A 76 -0.57 -19.77 -1.53
CA PHE A 76 0.75 -20.12 -1.01
C PHE A 76 1.27 -19.01 -0.08
N PRO A 77 2.26 -19.31 0.79
CA PRO A 77 2.66 -18.43 1.88
C PRO A 77 3.07 -17.03 1.47
N GLU A 78 3.81 -16.88 0.37
CA GLU A 78 4.31 -15.57 -0.08
C GLU A 78 3.16 -14.66 -0.56
N ALA A 79 2.12 -15.22 -1.16
CA ALA A 79 0.94 -14.47 -1.55
C ALA A 79 0.13 -14.01 -0.31
N GLU A 80 0.03 -14.86 0.72
CA GLU A 80 -0.59 -14.53 2.00
C GLU A 80 0.18 -13.40 2.71
N VAL A 81 1.51 -13.50 2.75
CA VAL A 81 2.37 -12.46 3.34
C VAL A 81 2.20 -11.13 2.61
N LEU A 82 2.14 -11.12 1.27
CA LEU A 82 1.94 -9.90 0.50
C LEU A 82 0.64 -9.19 0.90
N HIS A 83 -0.46 -9.93 1.01
CA HIS A 83 -1.74 -9.38 1.46
C HIS A 83 -1.64 -8.68 2.82
N TYR A 84 -1.04 -9.34 3.82
CA TYR A 84 -0.92 -8.75 5.16
C TYR A 84 0.05 -7.58 5.21
N LEU A 85 1.14 -7.59 4.42
CA LEU A 85 2.07 -6.47 4.34
C LEU A 85 1.41 -5.25 3.69
N ASP A 86 0.60 -5.44 2.66
CA ASP A 86 -0.13 -4.36 2.00
C ASP A 86 -1.13 -3.70 2.97
N ILE A 87 -1.94 -4.49 3.68
CA ILE A 87 -2.84 -3.98 4.71
C ILE A 87 -2.06 -3.28 5.83
N LEU A 88 -0.95 -3.86 6.28
CA LEU A 88 -0.14 -3.27 7.33
C LEU A 88 0.39 -1.90 6.92
N ASP A 89 0.95 -1.79 5.72
CA ASP A 89 1.50 -0.54 5.18
C ASP A 89 0.42 0.54 5.11
N ALA A 90 -0.74 0.24 4.53
CA ALA A 90 -1.87 1.15 4.45
C ALA A 90 -2.34 1.62 5.85
N ARG A 91 -2.45 0.69 6.81
CA ARG A 91 -2.88 1.04 8.17
C ARG A 91 -1.83 1.87 8.91
N MET A 92 -0.54 1.59 8.70
CA MET A 92 0.54 2.39 9.29
C MET A 92 0.58 3.81 8.72
N PHE A 93 0.36 3.96 7.41
CA PHE A 93 0.22 5.26 6.77
C PHE A 93 -0.94 6.08 7.37
N ASP A 94 -2.12 5.49 7.48
CA ASP A 94 -3.29 6.15 8.08
C ASP A 94 -3.06 6.53 9.55
N MET A 95 -2.40 5.65 10.32
CA MET A 95 -2.03 5.95 11.71
C MET A 95 -1.06 7.13 11.79
N GLN A 96 -0.05 7.15 10.95
CA GLN A 96 0.94 8.23 10.91
C GLN A 96 0.26 9.56 10.54
N ALA A 97 -0.53 9.60 9.49
CA ALA A 97 -1.27 10.78 9.05
C ALA A 97 -2.18 11.35 10.15
N ALA A 98 -2.89 10.46 10.88
CA ALA A 98 -3.74 10.88 12.00
C ALA A 98 -2.94 11.46 13.17
N LEU A 99 -1.76 10.89 13.46
CA LEU A 99 -0.92 11.36 14.56
C LEU A 99 -0.12 12.62 14.21
N GLU A 100 0.17 12.89 12.94
CA GLU A 100 0.79 14.16 12.51
C GLU A 100 -0.06 15.36 12.91
N ASN A 101 -1.37 15.24 12.78
CA ASN A 101 -2.35 16.28 13.11
C ASN A 101 -2.85 16.23 14.56
N THR A 102 -2.18 15.48 15.44
CA THR A 102 -2.57 15.30 16.85
C THR A 102 -1.48 15.90 17.74
N GLU A 103 -1.89 16.65 18.78
CA GLU A 103 -0.94 17.19 19.76
C GLU A 103 -0.38 16.08 20.68
N PRO A 104 0.89 16.15 21.09
CA PRO A 104 1.46 15.21 22.05
C PRO A 104 0.63 15.12 23.34
N GLY A 105 0.42 13.90 23.83
CA GLY A 105 -0.39 13.62 25.00
C GLY A 105 -1.91 13.62 24.76
N GLN A 106 -2.33 13.76 23.51
CA GLN A 106 -3.76 13.79 23.14
C GLN A 106 -4.14 12.58 22.25
N PHE A 107 -5.46 12.38 22.13
CA PHE A 107 -6.04 11.44 21.18
C PHE A 107 -6.42 12.16 19.88
N SER A 108 -6.20 11.50 18.75
CA SER A 108 -6.65 11.96 17.44
C SER A 108 -8.18 12.05 17.37
N GLU A 109 -8.68 12.66 16.30
CA GLU A 109 -10.04 12.41 15.85
C GLU A 109 -10.24 10.93 15.46
N LYS A 110 -11.51 10.52 15.27
CA LYS A 110 -11.82 9.15 14.81
C LYS A 110 -11.33 8.94 13.39
N VAL A 111 -10.53 7.91 13.18
CA VAL A 111 -10.01 7.53 11.88
C VAL A 111 -10.91 6.44 11.29
N ARG A 112 -11.65 6.79 10.24
CA ARG A 112 -12.65 5.90 9.62
C ARG A 112 -12.06 4.61 9.08
N THR A 113 -10.92 4.70 8.41
CA THR A 113 -10.18 3.57 7.82
C THR A 113 -9.56 2.65 8.87
N LEU A 114 -9.48 3.09 10.12
CA LEU A 114 -8.97 2.34 11.27
C LEU A 114 -10.09 1.97 12.25
N ASP A 115 -11.18 1.46 11.75
CA ASP A 115 -12.34 0.98 12.55
C ASP A 115 -12.97 2.07 13.43
N ASN A 116 -12.93 3.32 12.99
CA ASN A 116 -13.36 4.52 13.75
C ASN A 116 -12.64 4.69 15.09
N ARG A 117 -11.41 4.19 15.22
CA ARG A 117 -10.62 4.35 16.44
C ARG A 117 -10.02 5.75 16.54
N ARG A 118 -9.77 6.17 17.78
CA ARG A 118 -8.92 7.32 18.12
C ARG A 118 -7.54 6.80 18.50
N LEU A 119 -6.51 7.47 18.04
CA LEU A 119 -5.11 7.09 18.28
C LEU A 119 -4.50 8.03 19.30
N TYR A 120 -3.75 7.49 20.24
CA TYR A 120 -3.02 8.27 21.22
C TYR A 120 -1.64 8.66 20.71
N LYS A 121 -1.30 9.95 20.76
CA LYS A 121 0.05 10.45 20.48
C LYS A 121 0.81 10.59 21.79
N PRO A 122 1.86 9.77 22.05
CA PRO A 122 2.63 9.88 23.27
C PRO A 122 3.32 11.23 23.45
N ALA A 123 3.27 11.80 24.65
CA ALA A 123 3.92 13.07 24.94
C ALA A 123 5.45 13.01 24.87
N PHE A 124 6.04 11.83 25.09
CA PHE A 124 7.50 11.61 25.07
C PHE A 124 8.06 11.33 23.67
N ALA A 125 7.22 11.11 22.66
CA ALA A 125 7.67 10.75 21.30
C ALA A 125 8.48 11.85 20.60
N GLY A 126 8.37 13.11 21.06
CA GLY A 126 9.15 14.23 20.54
C GLY A 126 10.56 14.38 21.14
N ALA A 127 10.81 13.84 22.34
CA ALA A 127 12.11 14.00 23.02
C ALA A 127 13.18 13.05 22.48
N ALA A 128 12.81 11.81 22.11
CA ALA A 128 13.77 10.81 21.68
C ALA A 128 14.43 11.10 20.31
N LEU A 129 13.75 11.81 19.42
CA LEU A 129 14.33 12.20 18.11
C LEU A 129 15.20 13.45 18.20
N ALA A 130 14.91 14.37 19.12
CA ALA A 130 15.73 15.55 19.35
C ALA A 130 17.08 15.20 19.98
N ASP A 131 17.10 14.26 20.93
CA ASP A 131 18.33 13.77 21.57
C ASP A 131 19.24 13.00 20.61
N ALA A 132 18.67 12.22 19.67
CA ALA A 132 19.45 11.49 18.68
C ALA A 132 20.13 12.41 17.65
N GLN A 133 19.54 13.57 17.33
CA GLN A 133 20.13 14.55 16.42
C GLN A 133 21.23 15.40 17.11
N GLN A 134 21.13 15.65 18.40
CA GLN A 134 22.16 16.40 19.14
C GLN A 134 23.42 15.58 19.37
N VAL A 135 23.34 14.26 19.51
CA VAL A 135 24.52 13.40 19.67
C VAL A 135 25.37 13.34 18.41
N GLN A 136 24.77 13.46 17.22
CA GLN A 136 25.50 13.46 15.94
C GLN A 136 26.19 14.78 15.63
N SER A 137 25.77 15.91 16.21
CA SER A 137 26.38 17.23 15.98
C SER A 137 27.60 17.53 16.85
N HIS A 138 27.91 16.68 17.83
CA HIS A 138 29.06 16.85 18.76
C HIS A 138 30.21 15.85 18.48
N SER A 139 30.16 15.11 17.38
CA SER A 139 31.19 14.12 16.98
C SER A 139 31.95 14.52 15.71
N THR A 140 32.07 15.84 15.44
CA THR A 140 32.94 16.38 14.37
C THR A 140 34.00 17.32 14.94
#